data_e7ffa46738494c40a834b70bb3e6e64c
#
_entry.id   e7ffa46738494c40a834b70bb3e6e64c
#
_cell.length_a   1.000
_cell.length_b   1.000
_cell.length_c   1.000
_cell.angle_alpha   90.00
_cell.angle_beta   90.00
_cell.angle_gamma   90.00
#
_symmetry.space_group_name_H-M   'P 1'
#
loop_
_entity.id
_entity.type
_entity.pdbx_description
1 polymer ?
#
loop_
_entity_poly.entity_id
_entity_poly.type
_entity_poly.pdbx_seq_one_letter_code
_entity_poly.pdbx_strand_id
1 'polypeptide(L)'
;MNQVMDMPLRRRRTRLPLAGALLAGMTALMLALASPAGAAEPGVVLADSFSPHVGDLKALGVHWVRVFATWSDLEPARGDYSANWIANYERLFHELPAGTKVIVDVVGTPQWETGSSDEHTPPANPEDYAAFVGGLAQRFGPHVTAYELWNEEDSPSWWVGAPDPAAYAALLKASYPVIKAAEPNATVLVGGLTGNDYPFLEELYQDGAKGYFDAVAVHTDTACNIVSPYSFLRENDGHMIPDSFLAYREVHNVMLANGDDKPIWMTELSWRTTSAECEEGFWAGQKAQGVTEQQQATYLEQAYHCLAQDPYVQVAIWFPLQDQGADVSGLLRANGSHKPSFAAMQAYARHGDQLTEACGSFSGPRIDVSAPADHATYSGTLPISVSARDPEGVGRITLEINGKLIRNYTNQAFPRTLAGALHWHGAAHIRPGRNVLTFIAVDKLRNTSQTSIVIYHRMHRGHRHKRRH
;
A
#
# COMPACT_ATOMS: atom_id res chain seq x y z
N MET A 1 -42.12 38.98 -61.43
CA MET A 1 -41.64 39.16 -62.79
C MET A 1 -40.29 38.52 -62.88
N ASN A 2 -40.31 37.27 -63.31
CA ASN A 2 -39.69 36.80 -64.58
C ASN A 2 -38.15 36.90 -64.58
N GLN A 3 -37.34 35.95 -64.93
CA GLN A 3 -37.46 34.62 -65.61
C GLN A 3 -36.13 33.86 -65.26
N VAL A 4 -36.15 32.66 -64.97
CA VAL A 4 -35.62 31.41 -65.50
C VAL A 4 -34.81 31.57 -66.80
N MET A 5 -33.61 31.03 -66.87
CA MET A 5 -33.15 30.24 -68.04
C MET A 5 -31.99 29.31 -67.75
N ASP A 6 -32.16 28.10 -68.25
CA ASP A 6 -31.39 26.87 -68.17
C ASP A 6 -30.13 26.82 -69.06
N MET A 7 -29.13 26.01 -68.59
CA MET A 7 -28.26 25.01 -69.29
C MET A 7 -27.58 25.33 -70.62
N PRO A 8 -26.50 24.63 -71.13
CA PRO A 8 -26.08 23.26 -70.76
C PRO A 8 -24.52 22.96 -70.72
N LEU A 9 -24.27 21.72 -70.26
CA LEU A 9 -23.03 20.94 -70.30
C LEU A 9 -22.15 20.99 -71.50
N ARG A 10 -20.82 21.02 -71.36
CA ARG A 10 -19.86 20.33 -72.25
C ARG A 10 -18.66 19.75 -71.51
N ARG A 11 -18.53 18.39 -71.60
CA ARG A 11 -17.34 17.61 -71.31
C ARG A 11 -16.21 17.95 -72.26
N ARG A 12 -14.98 18.07 -71.75
CA ARG A 12 -13.77 17.69 -72.53
C ARG A 12 -12.76 17.01 -71.58
N ARG A 13 -12.43 15.78 -71.94
CA ARG A 13 -11.30 14.99 -71.45
C ARG A 13 -10.03 15.49 -72.09
N THR A 14 -8.94 15.65 -71.32
CA THR A 14 -7.59 15.51 -71.81
C THR A 14 -6.71 14.86 -70.75
N ARG A 15 -5.82 14.06 -71.21
CA ARG A 15 -4.98 13.08 -70.59
C ARG A 15 -3.73 13.71 -69.92
N LEU A 16 -3.22 13.01 -68.89
CA LEU A 16 -1.97 13.09 -68.12
C LEU A 16 -0.70 13.38 -68.92
N PRO A 17 0.42 13.80 -68.24
CA PRO A 17 1.33 12.75 -67.77
C PRO A 17 1.81 12.90 -66.29
N LEU A 18 2.18 11.73 -65.73
CA LEU A 18 2.89 11.52 -64.51
C LEU A 18 4.26 12.20 -64.50
N ALA A 19 4.59 12.86 -63.40
CA ALA A 19 5.96 12.98 -62.95
C ALA A 19 5.95 12.84 -61.41
N GLY A 20 6.60 11.80 -60.92
CA GLY A 20 6.65 11.46 -59.49
C GLY A 20 7.61 12.37 -58.70
N ALA A 21 7.23 12.62 -57.47
CA ALA A 21 8.16 12.97 -56.41
C ALA A 21 7.69 12.26 -55.15
N LEU A 22 8.39 11.18 -54.79
CA LEU A 22 8.30 10.53 -53.51
C LEU A 22 8.87 11.47 -52.43
N LEU A 23 8.01 12.08 -51.62
CA LEU A 23 8.37 12.61 -50.31
C LEU A 23 8.01 11.52 -49.30
N ALA A 24 9.01 10.77 -48.85
CA ALA A 24 8.90 9.89 -47.70
C ALA A 24 8.86 10.76 -46.42
N GLY A 25 7.65 11.10 -45.98
CA GLY A 25 7.43 11.64 -44.67
C GLY A 25 7.55 10.50 -43.62
N MET A 26 8.69 10.41 -42.96
CA MET A 26 8.83 9.62 -41.72
C MET A 26 8.03 10.31 -40.59
N THR A 27 6.77 10.00 -40.49
CA THR A 27 6.03 10.19 -39.22
C THR A 27 6.56 9.17 -38.22
N ALA A 28 7.47 9.61 -37.36
CA ALA A 28 7.82 8.87 -36.16
C ALA A 28 6.56 8.83 -35.28
N LEU A 29 5.84 7.71 -35.37
CA LEU A 29 4.79 7.36 -34.43
C LEU A 29 5.50 7.08 -33.11
N MET A 30 5.58 8.09 -32.22
CA MET A 30 5.88 7.84 -30.82
C MET A 30 4.69 7.01 -30.28
N LEU A 31 4.88 5.69 -30.23
CA LEU A 31 4.09 4.85 -29.35
C LEU A 31 4.44 5.31 -27.93
N ALA A 32 3.62 6.19 -27.39
CA ALA A 32 3.48 6.26 -25.94
C ALA A 32 3.04 4.85 -25.54
N LEU A 33 3.92 4.10 -24.90
CA LEU A 33 3.58 2.88 -24.18
C LEU A 33 2.63 3.34 -23.08
N ALA A 34 1.33 3.30 -23.35
CA ALA A 34 0.33 3.43 -22.31
C ALA A 34 0.63 2.29 -21.33
N SER A 35 0.89 2.63 -20.09
CA SER A 35 0.89 1.65 -18.99
C SER A 35 -0.39 0.82 -19.13
N PRO A 36 -0.34 -0.50 -18.89
CA PRO A 36 -1.55 -1.31 -18.92
C PRO A 36 -2.57 -0.67 -17.99
N ALA A 37 -3.78 -0.44 -18.49
CA ALA A 37 -4.86 0.15 -17.72
C ALA A 37 -5.08 -0.71 -16.46
N GLY A 38 -4.73 -0.18 -15.28
CA GLY A 38 -4.91 -0.85 -14.00
C GLY A 38 -3.71 -0.85 -13.05
N ALA A 39 -2.50 -0.55 -13.50
CA ALA A 39 -1.34 -0.49 -12.59
C ALA A 39 -1.26 0.88 -11.89
N ALA A 40 -1.03 0.90 -10.57
CA ALA A 40 -0.81 2.13 -9.82
C ALA A 40 0.40 2.90 -10.36
N GLU A 41 0.22 4.20 -10.68
CA GLU A 41 1.32 5.04 -11.13
C GLU A 41 2.30 5.31 -9.98
N PRO A 42 3.60 5.01 -10.13
CA PRO A 42 4.56 5.19 -9.07
C PRO A 42 5.04 6.63 -8.93
N GLY A 43 5.32 7.02 -7.70
CA GLY A 43 5.89 8.31 -7.35
C GLY A 43 6.77 8.28 -6.12
N VAL A 44 7.25 9.44 -5.69
CA VAL A 44 8.07 9.61 -4.48
C VAL A 44 7.70 10.88 -3.72
N VAL A 45 7.87 10.85 -2.40
CA VAL A 45 7.80 12.06 -1.56
C VAL A 45 9.14 12.77 -1.60
N LEU A 46 9.12 14.07 -1.90
CA LEU A 46 10.24 14.97 -1.70
C LEU A 46 10.09 15.61 -0.31
N ALA A 47 10.59 14.93 0.70
CA ALA A 47 10.46 15.37 2.09
C ALA A 47 11.26 16.67 2.37
N ASP A 48 12.40 16.87 1.67
CA ASP A 48 12.98 18.19 1.48
C ASP A 48 12.37 18.83 0.23
N SER A 49 11.29 19.57 0.43
CA SER A 49 10.50 20.16 -0.66
C SER A 49 11.27 21.13 -1.57
N PHE A 50 12.55 21.39 -1.27
CA PHE A 50 13.37 22.35 -2.03
C PHE A 50 14.53 21.73 -2.80
N SER A 51 14.74 20.43 -2.64
CA SER A 51 15.69 19.66 -3.44
C SER A 51 14.95 18.86 -4.51
N PRO A 52 14.93 19.33 -5.78
CA PRO A 52 14.09 18.72 -6.81
C PRO A 52 14.60 17.35 -7.30
N HIS A 53 15.78 16.89 -6.88
CA HIS A 53 16.36 15.59 -7.23
C HIS A 53 16.18 15.21 -8.73
N VAL A 54 16.29 16.18 -9.63
CA VAL A 54 15.93 16.05 -11.06
C VAL A 54 16.63 14.86 -11.73
N GLY A 55 17.90 14.63 -11.37
CA GLY A 55 18.69 13.50 -11.87
C GLY A 55 18.08 12.15 -11.46
N ASP A 56 17.73 12.01 -10.19
CA ASP A 56 17.18 10.78 -9.62
C ASP A 56 15.76 10.52 -10.12
N LEU A 57 14.90 11.55 -10.19
CA LEU A 57 13.55 11.43 -10.74
C LEU A 57 13.56 10.96 -12.19
N LYS A 58 14.45 11.55 -13.04
CA LYS A 58 14.63 11.09 -14.42
C LYS A 58 15.18 9.67 -14.51
N ALA A 59 16.11 9.31 -13.62
CA ALA A 59 16.67 7.99 -13.58
C ALA A 59 15.63 6.94 -13.15
N LEU A 60 14.81 7.23 -12.12
CA LEU A 60 13.70 6.37 -11.70
C LEU A 60 12.67 6.19 -12.80
N GLY A 61 12.34 7.25 -13.52
CA GLY A 61 11.27 7.25 -14.52
C GLY A 61 9.88 7.39 -13.91
N VAL A 62 9.78 7.85 -12.64
CA VAL A 62 8.50 8.16 -11.99
C VAL A 62 7.97 9.51 -12.48
N HIS A 63 6.64 9.66 -12.48
CA HIS A 63 5.97 10.86 -12.94
C HIS A 63 5.21 11.60 -11.84
N TRP A 64 5.16 11.08 -10.65
CA TRP A 64 4.51 11.68 -9.51
C TRP A 64 5.52 12.09 -8.44
N VAL A 65 5.31 13.26 -7.88
CA VAL A 65 5.97 13.70 -6.67
C VAL A 65 4.91 14.22 -5.68
N ARG A 66 5.13 13.97 -4.39
CA ARG A 66 4.36 14.57 -3.30
C ARG A 66 5.26 15.49 -2.51
N VAL A 67 4.76 16.67 -2.18
CA VAL A 67 5.46 17.70 -1.40
C VAL A 67 4.52 18.26 -0.34
N PHE A 68 5.08 18.64 0.80
CA PHE A 68 4.33 19.31 1.86
C PHE A 68 4.26 20.81 1.59
N ALA A 69 3.13 21.43 1.88
CA ALA A 69 2.93 22.87 1.90
C ALA A 69 2.43 23.29 3.29
N THR A 70 3.36 23.72 4.13
CA THR A 70 3.07 24.08 5.50
C THR A 70 2.42 25.47 5.56
N TRP A 71 1.17 25.54 6.00
CA TRP A 71 0.43 26.81 6.08
C TRP A 71 1.08 27.81 7.00
N SER A 72 1.57 27.39 8.19
CA SER A 72 2.28 28.25 9.13
C SER A 72 3.52 28.91 8.54
N ASP A 73 4.23 28.23 7.63
CA ASP A 73 5.39 28.76 6.93
C ASP A 73 5.02 29.72 5.78
N LEU A 74 3.94 29.37 5.06
CA LEU A 74 3.50 30.10 3.88
C LEU A 74 2.72 31.39 4.24
N GLU A 75 1.98 31.39 5.35
CA GLU A 75 1.19 32.53 5.84
C GLU A 75 1.43 32.73 7.36
N PRO A 76 2.64 33.16 7.75
CA PRO A 76 3.01 33.33 9.17
C PRO A 76 2.18 34.39 9.93
N ALA A 77 1.52 35.28 9.21
CA ALA A 77 0.52 36.20 9.73
C ALA A 77 -0.64 36.30 8.74
N ARG A 78 -1.86 36.52 9.25
CA ARG A 78 -3.08 36.54 8.43
C ARG A 78 -2.96 37.50 7.24
N GLY A 79 -3.03 36.95 6.01
CA GLY A 79 -2.91 37.68 4.76
C GLY A 79 -1.48 38.09 4.36
N ASP A 80 -0.48 37.73 5.18
CA ASP A 80 0.94 38.03 4.89
C ASP A 80 1.66 36.76 4.42
N TYR A 81 1.67 36.58 3.13
CA TYR A 81 2.30 35.41 2.50
C TYR A 81 3.81 35.55 2.39
N SER A 82 4.55 34.57 2.85
CA SER A 82 6.01 34.52 2.79
C SER A 82 6.50 34.48 1.35
N ALA A 83 7.05 35.57 0.86
CA ALA A 83 7.60 35.65 -0.49
C ALA A 83 8.73 34.64 -0.75
N ASN A 84 9.53 34.33 0.29
CA ASN A 84 10.61 33.34 0.20
C ASN A 84 10.08 31.92 -0.01
N TRP A 85 9.10 31.52 0.80
CA TRP A 85 8.49 30.18 0.68
C TRP A 85 7.79 30.02 -0.67
N ILE A 86 7.02 31.02 -1.09
CA ILE A 86 6.37 31.03 -2.40
C ILE A 86 7.40 30.87 -3.53
N ALA A 87 8.48 31.68 -3.52
CA ALA A 87 9.52 31.60 -4.53
C ALA A 87 10.22 30.22 -4.55
N ASN A 88 10.35 29.55 -3.40
CA ASN A 88 10.90 28.21 -3.32
C ASN A 88 10.00 27.18 -4.01
N TYR A 89 8.68 27.24 -3.79
CA TYR A 89 7.75 26.33 -4.50
C TYR A 89 7.70 26.61 -6.00
N GLU A 90 7.66 27.90 -6.42
CA GLU A 90 7.70 28.26 -7.83
C GLU A 90 8.98 27.75 -8.51
N ARG A 91 10.13 27.88 -7.84
CA ARG A 91 11.40 27.31 -8.30
C ARG A 91 11.35 25.80 -8.40
N LEU A 92 10.87 25.11 -7.34
CA LEU A 92 10.73 23.66 -7.34
C LEU A 92 9.92 23.18 -8.54
N PHE A 93 8.70 23.71 -8.71
CA PHE A 93 7.81 23.32 -9.80
C PHE A 93 8.43 23.59 -11.18
N HIS A 94 9.21 24.64 -11.33
CA HIS A 94 9.91 24.97 -12.57
C HIS A 94 11.08 23.99 -12.85
N GLU A 95 11.78 23.53 -11.83
CA GLU A 95 12.94 22.63 -11.95
C GLU A 95 12.55 21.16 -12.13
N LEU A 96 11.35 20.75 -11.71
CA LEU A 96 10.87 19.38 -11.89
C LEU A 96 10.92 18.96 -13.37
N PRO A 97 11.17 17.67 -13.66
CA PRO A 97 11.10 17.15 -15.03
C PRO A 97 9.75 17.48 -15.69
N ALA A 98 9.79 17.85 -16.97
CA ALA A 98 8.57 18.14 -17.73
C ALA A 98 7.60 16.95 -17.69
N GLY A 99 6.33 17.20 -17.39
CA GLY A 99 5.29 16.18 -17.27
C GLY A 99 5.20 15.55 -15.89
N THR A 100 5.99 16.03 -14.91
CA THR A 100 5.81 15.61 -13.52
C THR A 100 4.46 16.09 -12.99
N LYS A 101 3.70 15.18 -12.41
CA LYS A 101 2.45 15.41 -11.70
C LYS A 101 2.76 15.66 -10.23
N VAL A 102 2.16 16.67 -9.63
CA VAL A 102 2.47 17.11 -8.26
C VAL A 102 1.25 16.94 -7.37
N ILE A 103 1.44 16.26 -6.25
CA ILE A 103 0.53 16.27 -5.10
C ILE A 103 1.08 17.28 -4.11
N VAL A 104 0.27 18.24 -3.70
CA VAL A 104 0.59 19.15 -2.61
C VAL A 104 -0.24 18.75 -1.40
N ASP A 105 0.43 18.28 -0.36
CA ASP A 105 -0.17 18.05 0.94
C ASP A 105 -0.15 19.36 1.73
N VAL A 106 -1.33 19.86 2.11
CA VAL A 106 -1.50 21.13 2.78
C VAL A 106 -1.77 20.90 4.25
N VAL A 107 -0.79 21.22 5.09
CA VAL A 107 -0.79 20.93 6.54
C VAL A 107 -0.24 22.11 7.34
N GLY A 108 -0.40 22.07 8.65
CA GLY A 108 0.27 22.99 9.57
C GLY A 108 -0.43 24.33 9.78
N THR A 109 -1.25 24.42 10.84
CA THR A 109 -2.00 25.62 11.17
C THR A 109 -1.10 26.69 11.79
N PRO A 110 -1.12 27.94 11.31
CA PRO A 110 -0.33 29.01 11.89
C PRO A 110 -0.86 29.47 13.26
N GLN A 111 0.05 29.92 14.12
CA GLN A 111 -0.28 30.33 15.49
C GLN A 111 -1.32 31.43 15.54
N TRP A 112 -1.40 32.33 14.55
CA TRP A 112 -2.37 33.43 14.54
C TRP A 112 -3.82 32.91 14.41
N GLU A 113 -4.02 31.69 13.91
CA GLU A 113 -5.35 31.10 13.72
C GLU A 113 -5.84 30.40 14.99
N THR A 114 -5.03 29.54 15.62
CA THR A 114 -5.41 28.74 16.80
C THR A 114 -4.93 29.34 18.13
N GLY A 115 -3.91 30.21 18.11
CA GLY A 115 -3.16 30.61 19.30
C GLY A 115 -2.14 29.55 19.76
N SER A 116 -2.13 28.35 19.23
CA SER A 116 -1.18 27.27 19.52
C SER A 116 0.14 27.49 18.79
N SER A 117 1.26 27.13 19.44
CA SER A 117 2.57 27.08 18.80
C SER A 117 2.84 25.72 18.12
N ASP A 118 1.95 24.75 18.31
CA ASP A 118 2.02 23.45 17.65
C ASP A 118 1.20 23.53 16.34
N GLU A 119 1.87 23.47 15.22
CA GLU A 119 1.26 23.59 13.91
C GLU A 119 0.35 22.42 13.52
N HIS A 120 0.49 21.27 14.21
CA HIS A 120 -0.42 20.15 14.05
C HIS A 120 -1.75 20.33 14.80
N THR A 121 -1.94 21.46 15.49
CA THR A 121 -3.25 21.84 16.03
C THR A 121 -4.21 22.08 14.87
N PRO A 122 -5.34 21.37 14.80
CA PRO A 122 -6.28 21.53 13.69
C PRO A 122 -6.83 22.96 13.61
N PRO A 123 -7.20 23.45 12.41
CA PRO A 123 -7.78 24.76 12.24
C PRO A 123 -9.03 24.96 13.11
N ALA A 124 -9.08 26.05 13.86
CA ALA A 124 -10.26 26.39 14.67
C ALA A 124 -11.45 26.82 13.78
N ASN A 125 -11.13 27.41 12.61
CA ASN A 125 -12.12 27.81 11.61
C ASN A 125 -11.82 27.14 10.25
N PRO A 126 -12.61 26.18 9.79
CA PRO A 126 -12.42 25.51 8.50
C PRO A 126 -12.37 26.47 7.29
N GLU A 127 -13.07 27.62 7.37
CA GLU A 127 -13.10 28.61 6.28
C GLU A 127 -11.75 29.35 6.12
N ASP A 128 -10.99 29.53 7.20
CA ASP A 128 -9.65 30.12 7.13
C ASP A 128 -8.67 29.17 6.40
N TYR A 129 -8.71 27.88 6.72
CA TYR A 129 -7.96 26.86 6.00
C TYR A 129 -8.38 26.78 4.51
N ALA A 130 -9.68 26.77 4.26
CA ALA A 130 -10.23 26.76 2.90
C ALA A 130 -9.78 27.97 2.09
N ALA A 131 -9.76 29.18 2.70
CA ALA A 131 -9.27 30.38 2.05
C ALA A 131 -7.78 30.27 1.68
N PHE A 132 -6.96 29.71 2.57
CA PHE A 132 -5.55 29.44 2.30
C PHE A 132 -5.35 28.46 1.16
N VAL A 133 -5.97 27.28 1.21
CA VAL A 133 -5.85 26.26 0.17
C VAL A 133 -6.37 26.76 -1.19
N GLY A 134 -7.48 27.50 -1.18
CA GLY A 134 -8.02 28.17 -2.38
C GLY A 134 -7.04 29.18 -2.97
N GLY A 135 -6.32 29.92 -2.12
CA GLY A 135 -5.25 30.84 -2.53
C GLY A 135 -4.06 30.09 -3.17
N LEU A 136 -3.66 28.94 -2.60
CA LEU A 136 -2.64 28.06 -3.21
C LEU A 136 -3.10 27.54 -4.57
N ALA A 137 -4.36 27.10 -4.68
CA ALA A 137 -4.91 26.60 -5.93
C ALA A 137 -4.92 27.68 -7.03
N GLN A 138 -5.27 28.92 -6.70
CA GLN A 138 -5.20 30.04 -7.62
C GLN A 138 -3.76 30.36 -8.08
N ARG A 139 -2.80 30.25 -7.18
CA ARG A 139 -1.40 30.58 -7.45
C ARG A 139 -0.64 29.49 -8.18
N PHE A 140 -0.75 28.25 -7.71
CA PHE A 140 0.06 27.12 -8.15
C PHE A 140 -0.68 26.14 -9.05
N GLY A 141 -1.97 26.37 -9.28
CA GLY A 141 -2.85 25.45 -10.01
C GLY A 141 -2.26 24.87 -11.30
N PRO A 142 -1.62 25.66 -12.18
CA PRO A 142 -1.02 25.11 -13.39
C PRO A 142 0.10 24.07 -13.17
N HIS A 143 0.65 24.00 -11.97
CA HIS A 143 1.73 23.10 -11.59
C HIS A 143 1.27 21.95 -10.69
N VAL A 144 0.11 22.06 -10.08
CA VAL A 144 -0.40 21.10 -9.07
C VAL A 144 -1.49 20.24 -9.67
N THR A 145 -1.32 18.93 -9.57
CA THR A 145 -2.30 17.96 -10.09
C THR A 145 -3.32 17.58 -9.03
N ALA A 146 -2.90 17.53 -7.76
CA ALA A 146 -3.76 17.17 -6.65
C ALA A 146 -3.43 17.96 -5.37
N TYR A 147 -4.45 18.22 -4.58
CA TYR A 147 -4.35 18.78 -3.23
C TYR A 147 -4.80 17.71 -2.24
N GLU A 148 -3.92 17.35 -1.33
CA GLU A 148 -4.20 16.50 -0.18
C GLU A 148 -4.48 17.42 1.01
N LEU A 149 -5.65 17.24 1.63
CA LEU A 149 -6.14 18.17 2.64
C LEU A 149 -5.84 17.62 4.03
N TRP A 150 -4.75 18.10 4.62
CA TRP A 150 -4.14 17.64 5.84
C TRP A 150 -3.35 16.34 5.67
N ASN A 151 -2.56 16.00 6.71
CA ASN A 151 -1.76 14.78 6.79
C ASN A 151 -2.14 14.01 8.05
N GLU A 152 -2.50 12.74 7.90
CA GLU A 152 -2.77 11.83 9.03
C GLU A 152 -3.69 12.43 10.09
N GLU A 153 -4.84 12.95 9.66
CA GLU A 153 -5.84 13.60 10.51
C GLU A 153 -6.49 12.64 11.53
N ASP A 154 -6.31 11.36 11.35
CA ASP A 154 -6.69 10.27 12.22
C ASP A 154 -5.64 9.94 13.30
N SER A 155 -4.49 10.64 13.27
CA SER A 155 -3.37 10.44 14.20
C SER A 155 -3.21 11.61 15.16
N PRO A 156 -3.10 11.39 16.49
CA PRO A 156 -2.84 12.46 17.44
C PRO A 156 -1.46 13.15 17.26
N SER A 157 -0.58 12.58 16.44
CA SER A 157 0.70 13.18 16.07
C SER A 157 0.54 14.33 15.07
N TRP A 158 -0.50 14.28 14.22
CA TRP A 158 -0.80 15.25 13.19
C TRP A 158 -2.11 16.01 13.40
N TRP A 159 -2.92 15.56 14.33
CA TRP A 159 -4.14 16.22 14.77
C TRP A 159 -4.10 16.34 16.30
N VAL A 160 -3.50 17.44 16.79
CA VAL A 160 -3.29 17.64 18.23
C VAL A 160 -4.60 17.55 19.00
N GLY A 161 -4.64 16.66 19.97
CA GLY A 161 -5.84 16.28 20.71
C GLY A 161 -6.32 14.88 20.30
N ALA A 162 -7.61 14.67 20.34
CA ALA A 162 -8.22 13.47 19.78
C ALA A 162 -8.60 13.72 18.32
N PRO A 163 -8.28 12.83 17.39
CA PRO A 163 -8.81 12.89 16.04
C PRO A 163 -10.32 13.07 16.04
N ASP A 164 -10.81 13.98 15.19
CA ASP A 164 -12.23 14.38 15.15
C ASP A 164 -12.75 14.33 13.70
N PRO A 165 -13.41 13.22 13.30
CA PRO A 165 -13.93 13.05 11.96
C PRO A 165 -14.91 14.15 11.54
N ALA A 166 -15.74 14.67 12.47
CA ALA A 166 -16.70 15.73 12.17
C ALA A 166 -16.00 17.06 11.88
N ALA A 167 -14.96 17.42 12.65
CA ALA A 167 -14.15 18.61 12.40
C ALA A 167 -13.41 18.50 11.07
N TYR A 168 -12.83 17.33 10.77
CA TYR A 168 -12.16 17.12 9.50
C TYR A 168 -13.15 17.11 8.32
N ALA A 169 -14.34 16.52 8.46
CA ALA A 169 -15.39 16.59 7.44
C ALA A 169 -15.82 18.04 7.17
N ALA A 170 -15.83 18.92 8.19
CA ALA A 170 -16.11 20.35 8.01
C ALA A 170 -14.99 21.03 7.18
N LEU A 171 -13.72 20.67 7.42
CA LEU A 171 -12.57 21.16 6.65
C LEU A 171 -12.66 20.74 5.18
N LEU A 172 -13.00 19.50 4.89
CA LEU A 172 -13.22 19.01 3.50
C LEU A 172 -14.36 19.78 2.81
N LYS A 173 -15.49 19.98 3.51
CA LYS A 173 -16.67 20.68 2.97
C LYS A 173 -16.38 22.14 2.65
N ALA A 174 -15.56 22.82 3.45
CA ALA A 174 -15.16 24.20 3.21
C ALA A 174 -14.16 24.29 2.04
N SER A 175 -13.17 23.38 1.99
CA SER A 175 -12.02 23.45 1.08
C SER A 175 -12.34 22.98 -0.34
N TYR A 176 -13.10 21.91 -0.50
CA TYR A 176 -13.39 21.31 -1.81
C TYR A 176 -13.95 22.32 -2.84
N PRO A 177 -15.02 23.09 -2.53
CA PRO A 177 -15.62 24.00 -3.51
C PRO A 177 -14.69 25.12 -3.93
N VAL A 178 -13.81 25.62 -3.05
CA VAL A 178 -12.89 26.72 -3.38
C VAL A 178 -11.74 26.23 -4.27
N ILE A 179 -11.24 25.01 -4.03
CA ILE A 179 -10.25 24.40 -4.92
C ILE A 179 -10.85 24.16 -6.30
N LYS A 180 -12.03 23.52 -6.37
CA LYS A 180 -12.71 23.23 -7.64
C LYS A 180 -13.12 24.49 -8.40
N ALA A 181 -13.33 25.61 -7.72
CA ALA A 181 -13.58 26.89 -8.35
C ALA A 181 -12.32 27.50 -8.96
N ALA A 182 -11.15 27.33 -8.31
CA ALA A 182 -9.86 27.79 -8.79
C ALA A 182 -9.30 26.88 -9.91
N GLU A 183 -9.29 25.57 -9.66
CA GLU A 183 -8.74 24.53 -10.51
C GLU A 183 -9.73 23.35 -10.65
N PRO A 184 -10.67 23.43 -11.60
CA PRO A 184 -11.73 22.42 -11.76
C PRO A 184 -11.22 21.00 -11.99
N ASN A 185 -10.01 20.87 -12.57
CA ASN A 185 -9.41 19.57 -12.91
C ASN A 185 -8.49 19.02 -11.82
N ALA A 186 -8.17 19.80 -10.78
CA ALA A 186 -7.34 19.30 -9.67
C ALA A 186 -8.10 18.22 -8.90
N THR A 187 -7.39 17.14 -8.56
CA THR A 187 -7.91 16.10 -7.68
C THR A 187 -7.82 16.56 -6.23
N VAL A 188 -8.88 16.43 -5.47
CA VAL A 188 -8.90 16.72 -4.02
C VAL A 188 -8.90 15.39 -3.27
N LEU A 189 -7.92 15.20 -2.41
CA LEU A 189 -7.74 13.98 -1.61
C LEU A 189 -8.20 14.22 -0.17
N VAL A 190 -8.83 13.21 0.42
CA VAL A 190 -8.81 13.04 1.88
C VAL A 190 -7.35 12.95 2.31
N GLY A 191 -6.97 13.43 3.48
CA GLY A 191 -5.62 13.26 4.01
C GLY A 191 -5.23 11.79 4.11
N GLY A 192 -3.93 11.53 4.20
CA GLY A 192 -3.40 10.18 4.22
C GLY A 192 -3.76 9.43 5.50
N LEU A 193 -4.78 8.57 5.44
CA LEU A 193 -5.24 7.79 6.59
C LEU A 193 -4.14 6.86 7.10
N THR A 194 -3.72 7.05 8.36
CA THR A 194 -2.64 6.28 9.00
C THR A 194 -2.98 4.79 9.05
N GLY A 195 -2.07 3.95 8.56
CA GLY A 195 -2.28 2.50 8.59
C GLY A 195 -3.54 2.03 7.87
N ASN A 196 -4.08 2.81 6.93
CA ASN A 196 -5.36 2.53 6.26
C ASN A 196 -6.56 2.57 7.22
N ASP A 197 -6.71 3.58 8.05
CA ASP A 197 -7.76 3.67 9.07
C ASP A 197 -9.17 3.78 8.43
N TYR A 198 -9.68 2.63 7.97
CA TYR A 198 -11.01 2.52 7.39
C TYR A 198 -12.16 2.79 8.42
N PRO A 199 -12.02 2.54 9.73
CA PRO A 199 -12.97 3.01 10.73
C PRO A 199 -13.14 4.52 10.73
N PHE A 200 -12.04 5.29 10.70
CA PHE A 200 -12.11 6.75 10.61
C PHE A 200 -12.82 7.23 9.33
N LEU A 201 -12.55 6.58 8.20
CA LEU A 201 -13.24 6.86 6.94
C LEU A 201 -14.75 6.60 7.03
N GLU A 202 -15.17 5.54 7.72
CA GLU A 202 -16.60 5.25 7.94
C GLU A 202 -17.27 6.40 8.72
N GLU A 203 -16.61 6.93 9.75
CA GLU A 203 -17.09 8.08 10.52
C GLU A 203 -17.16 9.34 9.64
N LEU A 204 -16.19 9.58 8.75
CA LEU A 204 -16.24 10.69 7.78
C LEU A 204 -17.48 10.61 6.87
N TYR A 205 -17.85 9.42 6.41
CA TYR A 205 -19.08 9.25 5.63
C TYR A 205 -20.33 9.55 6.45
N GLN A 206 -20.37 9.13 7.72
CA GLN A 206 -21.47 9.42 8.65
C GLN A 206 -21.60 10.94 8.90
N ASP A 207 -20.48 11.66 8.96
CA ASP A 207 -20.41 13.10 9.09
C ASP A 207 -20.65 13.86 7.77
N GLY A 208 -20.96 13.13 6.70
CA GLY A 208 -21.41 13.68 5.42
C GLY A 208 -20.27 14.27 4.57
N ALA A 209 -19.06 13.73 4.64
CA ALA A 209 -17.94 14.13 3.80
C ALA A 209 -18.09 13.68 2.33
N LYS A 210 -18.99 12.73 2.04
CA LYS A 210 -19.26 12.26 0.68
C LYS A 210 -19.55 13.43 -0.28
N GLY A 211 -18.80 13.46 -1.40
CA GLY A 211 -18.94 14.50 -2.42
C GLY A 211 -18.02 15.71 -2.23
N TYR A 212 -17.20 15.71 -1.18
CA TYR A 212 -16.21 16.76 -0.90
C TYR A 212 -14.76 16.29 -0.99
N PHE A 213 -14.53 15.21 -1.73
CA PHE A 213 -13.22 14.72 -2.15
C PHE A 213 -13.38 13.91 -3.45
N ASP A 214 -12.29 13.76 -4.21
CA ASP A 214 -12.27 13.02 -5.48
C ASP A 214 -11.59 11.64 -5.32
N ALA A 215 -10.70 11.48 -4.34
CA ALA A 215 -10.04 10.23 -4.00
C ALA A 215 -9.73 10.16 -2.50
N VAL A 216 -9.50 8.95 -1.99
CA VAL A 216 -9.07 8.72 -0.61
C VAL A 216 -7.58 8.43 -0.60
N ALA A 217 -6.82 9.20 0.18
CA ALA A 217 -5.42 8.91 0.41
C ALA A 217 -5.24 7.97 1.61
N VAL A 218 -4.23 7.10 1.56
CA VAL A 218 -3.87 6.18 2.64
C VAL A 218 -2.36 6.11 2.81
N HIS A 219 -1.92 5.90 4.05
CA HIS A 219 -0.53 5.66 4.42
C HIS A 219 -0.36 4.22 4.91
N THR A 220 0.71 3.56 4.48
CA THR A 220 1.01 2.16 4.84
C THR A 220 2.44 1.96 5.33
N ASP A 221 3.10 3.05 5.70
CA ASP A 221 4.47 3.08 6.19
C ASP A 221 4.55 3.03 7.72
N THR A 222 3.54 2.47 8.36
CA THR A 222 3.38 2.42 9.81
C THR A 222 4.65 1.98 10.53
N ALA A 223 4.93 2.64 11.64
CA ALA A 223 6.09 2.36 12.47
C ALA A 223 6.22 0.86 12.76
N CYS A 224 7.44 0.31 12.60
CA CYS A 224 7.72 -1.10 12.80
C CYS A 224 6.97 -2.07 11.88
N ASN A 225 6.41 -1.62 10.77
CA ASN A 225 5.89 -2.51 9.74
C ASN A 225 7.07 -3.16 9.00
N ILE A 226 7.36 -4.40 9.35
CA ILE A 226 8.53 -5.16 8.88
C ILE A 226 8.13 -6.46 8.22
N VAL A 227 6.82 -6.68 8.06
CA VAL A 227 6.28 -7.87 7.41
C VAL A 227 6.14 -7.63 5.91
N SER A 228 6.15 -8.72 5.14
CA SER A 228 5.87 -8.65 3.72
C SER A 228 4.52 -7.98 3.44
N PRO A 229 4.38 -7.24 2.32
CA PRO A 229 3.07 -6.75 1.88
C PRO A 229 1.99 -7.83 1.76
N TYR A 230 2.39 -9.08 1.59
CA TYR A 230 1.48 -10.21 1.51
C TYR A 230 0.92 -10.65 2.87
N SER A 231 1.49 -10.16 3.97
CA SER A 231 1.11 -10.54 5.32
C SER A 231 0.08 -9.58 5.90
N PHE A 232 -0.95 -10.12 6.56
CA PHE A 232 -1.93 -9.31 7.27
C PHE A 232 -2.46 -10.02 8.51
N LEU A 233 -2.95 -9.25 9.46
CA LEU A 233 -3.71 -9.73 10.59
C LEU A 233 -5.20 -9.47 10.37
N ARG A 234 -6.05 -10.31 10.95
CA ARG A 234 -7.50 -10.12 10.94
C ARG A 234 -8.04 -9.96 12.35
N GLU A 235 -9.02 -9.09 12.46
CA GLU A 235 -9.90 -9.01 13.64
C GLU A 235 -10.77 -10.27 13.78
N ASN A 236 -11.46 -10.37 14.91
CA ASN A 236 -12.35 -11.52 15.15
C ASN A 236 -13.57 -11.54 14.22
N ASP A 237 -13.96 -10.43 13.69
CA ASP A 237 -15.07 -10.25 12.72
C ASP A 237 -14.65 -10.57 11.27
N GLY A 238 -13.36 -10.75 11.02
CA GLY A 238 -12.81 -11.11 9.73
C GLY A 238 -12.22 -9.95 8.92
N HIS A 239 -12.39 -8.69 9.36
CA HIS A 239 -11.74 -7.53 8.74
C HIS A 239 -10.23 -7.55 8.98
N MET A 240 -9.46 -7.04 8.02
CA MET A 240 -8.04 -6.82 8.23
C MET A 240 -7.82 -5.70 9.25
N ILE A 241 -6.83 -5.85 10.12
CA ILE A 241 -6.46 -4.73 11.01
C ILE A 241 -5.90 -3.58 10.17
N PRO A 242 -6.13 -2.32 10.56
CA PRO A 242 -5.67 -1.15 9.81
C PRO A 242 -4.19 -1.18 9.45
N ASP A 243 -3.29 -1.48 10.38
CA ASP A 243 -1.83 -1.53 10.16
C ASP A 243 -1.33 -2.62 9.20
N SER A 244 -2.21 -3.37 8.55
CA SER A 244 -1.83 -4.31 7.49
C SER A 244 -1.70 -3.58 6.16
N PHE A 245 -0.65 -3.88 5.37
CA PHE A 245 -0.49 -3.26 4.05
C PHE A 245 -1.76 -3.40 3.19
N LEU A 246 -2.34 -4.60 3.15
CA LEU A 246 -3.54 -4.88 2.34
C LEU A 246 -4.85 -4.29 2.90
N ALA A 247 -4.82 -3.60 4.06
CA ALA A 247 -6.03 -3.03 4.64
C ALA A 247 -6.61 -1.86 3.80
N TYR A 248 -5.89 -1.34 2.79
CA TYR A 248 -6.50 -0.45 1.81
C TYR A 248 -7.70 -1.08 1.08
N ARG A 249 -7.78 -2.42 1.06
CA ARG A 249 -8.95 -3.14 0.54
C ARG A 249 -10.17 -2.95 1.43
N GLU A 250 -9.98 -2.85 2.75
CA GLU A 250 -11.07 -2.51 3.68
C GLU A 250 -11.50 -1.04 3.52
N VAL A 251 -10.56 -0.13 3.24
CA VAL A 251 -10.87 1.26 2.86
C VAL A 251 -11.82 1.27 1.64
N HIS A 252 -11.48 0.51 0.59
CA HIS A 252 -12.35 0.41 -0.58
C HIS A 252 -13.71 -0.23 -0.26
N ASN A 253 -13.75 -1.25 0.61
CA ASN A 253 -14.99 -1.87 1.06
C ASN A 253 -15.91 -0.86 1.79
N VAL A 254 -15.36 -0.01 2.65
CA VAL A 254 -16.10 1.07 3.32
C VAL A 254 -16.65 2.07 2.29
N MET A 255 -15.86 2.46 1.31
CA MET A 255 -16.32 3.35 0.23
C MET A 255 -17.49 2.74 -0.52
N LEU A 256 -17.40 1.47 -0.93
CA LEU A 256 -18.47 0.75 -1.64
C LEU A 256 -19.72 0.60 -0.78
N ALA A 257 -19.58 0.32 0.52
CA ALA A 257 -20.71 0.24 1.46
C ALA A 257 -21.47 1.56 1.58
N ASN A 258 -20.76 2.70 1.43
CA ASN A 258 -21.33 4.03 1.41
C ASN A 258 -21.78 4.48 0.00
N GLY A 259 -21.77 3.56 -0.99
CA GLY A 259 -22.18 3.84 -2.38
C GLY A 259 -21.25 4.84 -3.07
N ASP A 260 -19.95 4.76 -2.76
CA ASP A 260 -18.89 5.61 -3.32
C ASP A 260 -17.78 4.71 -3.87
N ASP A 261 -17.46 4.84 -5.17
CA ASP A 261 -16.46 4.02 -5.86
C ASP A 261 -15.40 4.95 -6.46
N LYS A 262 -14.69 5.66 -5.57
CA LYS A 262 -13.61 6.55 -5.93
C LYS A 262 -12.27 5.83 -5.89
N PRO A 263 -11.24 6.35 -6.55
CA PRO A 263 -9.91 5.77 -6.44
C PRO A 263 -9.30 5.95 -5.05
N ILE A 264 -8.39 5.03 -4.72
CA ILE A 264 -7.46 5.15 -3.61
C ILE A 264 -6.11 5.62 -4.15
N TRP A 265 -5.50 6.58 -3.47
CA TRP A 265 -4.13 7.00 -3.70
C TRP A 265 -3.31 6.68 -2.45
N MET A 266 -2.30 5.85 -2.60
CA MET A 266 -1.37 5.54 -1.51
C MET A 266 -0.29 6.61 -1.49
N THR A 267 -0.50 7.66 -0.70
CA THR A 267 0.35 8.86 -0.71
C THR A 267 1.60 8.72 0.14
N GLU A 268 1.65 7.70 1.00
CA GLU A 268 2.88 7.22 1.63
C GLU A 268 2.87 5.69 1.74
N LEU A 269 3.96 5.08 1.27
CA LEU A 269 4.24 3.68 1.51
C LEU A 269 5.75 3.47 1.60
N SER A 270 6.21 2.68 2.56
CA SER A 270 7.62 2.35 2.69
C SER A 270 7.89 1.20 3.66
N TRP A 271 9.15 0.77 3.71
CA TRP A 271 9.71 -0.12 4.73
C TRP A 271 11.03 0.45 5.20
N ARG A 272 11.15 0.64 6.49
CA ARG A 272 12.35 1.17 7.16
C ARG A 272 13.52 0.19 7.09
N THR A 273 14.73 0.67 6.76
CA THR A 273 15.94 -0.15 6.72
C THR A 273 16.81 0.11 7.95
N THR A 274 16.55 -0.57 9.06
CA THR A 274 17.31 -0.45 10.29
C THR A 274 17.49 -1.82 10.96
N SER A 275 18.51 -1.94 11.82
CA SER A 275 18.71 -3.13 12.65
C SER A 275 18.24 -2.94 14.10
N ALA A 276 17.70 -1.76 14.44
CA ALA A 276 17.16 -1.50 15.77
C ALA A 276 15.96 -2.41 16.07
N GLU A 277 15.68 -2.67 17.35
CA GLU A 277 14.46 -3.38 17.75
C GLU A 277 13.26 -2.43 17.68
N CYS A 278 12.10 -2.97 17.34
CA CYS A 278 10.85 -2.23 17.36
C CYS A 278 10.47 -1.90 18.82
N GLU A 279 10.23 -0.62 19.07
CA GLU A 279 9.88 -0.13 20.42
C GLU A 279 8.39 0.11 20.59
N GLU A 280 7.62 0.13 19.48
CA GLU A 280 6.22 0.55 19.43
C GLU A 280 5.33 -0.48 18.74
N GLY A 281 4.01 -0.36 18.97
CA GLY A 281 2.99 -1.11 18.28
C GLY A 281 2.98 -2.61 18.59
N PHE A 282 2.28 -3.37 17.79
CA PHE A 282 2.11 -4.83 17.94
C PHE A 282 3.44 -5.59 17.97
N TRP A 283 4.47 -5.09 17.26
CA TRP A 283 5.77 -5.77 17.15
C TRP A 283 6.80 -5.32 18.19
N ALA A 284 6.43 -4.46 19.15
CA ALA A 284 7.34 -3.97 20.19
C ALA A 284 8.08 -5.10 20.89
N GLY A 285 9.40 -5.06 20.91
CA GLY A 285 10.27 -6.07 21.52
C GLY A 285 10.22 -7.46 20.87
N GLN A 286 9.54 -7.64 19.76
CA GLN A 286 9.35 -8.93 19.11
C GLN A 286 10.12 -9.10 17.81
N LYS A 287 10.32 -8.03 17.09
CA LYS A 287 11.02 -8.01 15.80
C LYS A 287 11.92 -6.78 15.70
N ALA A 288 12.83 -6.78 14.72
CA ALA A 288 13.58 -5.60 14.39
C ALA A 288 12.67 -4.46 13.97
N GLN A 289 13.07 -3.22 14.17
CA GLN A 289 12.35 -2.03 13.75
C GLN A 289 12.33 -1.85 12.23
N GLY A 290 13.16 -2.59 11.51
CA GLY A 290 13.26 -2.48 10.07
C GLY A 290 13.73 -3.76 9.41
N VAL A 291 13.80 -3.68 8.10
CA VAL A 291 14.21 -4.76 7.21
C VAL A 291 15.59 -4.47 6.63
N THR A 292 16.21 -5.45 5.99
CA THR A 292 17.43 -5.18 5.20
C THR A 292 17.05 -4.40 3.93
N GLU A 293 17.99 -3.65 3.37
CA GLU A 293 17.77 -2.95 2.10
C GLU A 293 17.33 -3.89 0.95
N GLN A 294 17.79 -5.15 0.98
CA GLN A 294 17.36 -6.14 0.00
C GLN A 294 15.91 -6.59 0.23
N GLN A 295 15.48 -6.74 1.48
CA GLN A 295 14.08 -7.01 1.80
C GLN A 295 13.19 -5.82 1.45
N GLN A 296 13.67 -4.59 1.69
CA GLN A 296 12.96 -3.38 1.27
C GLN A 296 12.68 -3.39 -0.24
N ALA A 297 13.69 -3.76 -1.06
CA ALA A 297 13.51 -3.88 -2.51
C ALA A 297 12.48 -4.95 -2.88
N THR A 298 12.56 -6.14 -2.26
CA THR A 298 11.60 -7.23 -2.49
C THR A 298 10.18 -6.83 -2.06
N TYR A 299 10.05 -6.14 -0.93
CA TYR A 299 8.73 -5.70 -0.44
C TYR A 299 8.14 -4.58 -1.29
N LEU A 300 8.99 -3.71 -1.85
CA LEU A 300 8.57 -2.74 -2.86
C LEU A 300 7.96 -3.45 -4.08
N GLU A 301 8.67 -4.44 -4.65
CA GLU A 301 8.17 -5.21 -5.78
C GLU A 301 6.83 -5.90 -5.47
N GLN A 302 6.73 -6.54 -4.31
CA GLN A 302 5.51 -7.20 -3.84
C GLN A 302 4.36 -6.22 -3.59
N ALA A 303 4.65 -5.04 -3.02
CA ALA A 303 3.65 -4.01 -2.78
C ALA A 303 3.05 -3.51 -4.09
N TYR A 304 3.89 -3.08 -5.01
CA TYR A 304 3.42 -2.59 -6.31
C TYR A 304 2.74 -3.68 -7.15
N HIS A 305 3.15 -4.95 -6.98
CA HIS A 305 2.45 -6.09 -7.56
C HIS A 305 1.02 -6.22 -7.04
N CYS A 306 0.80 -6.07 -5.72
CA CYS A 306 -0.54 -6.05 -5.16
C CYS A 306 -1.38 -4.91 -5.71
N LEU A 307 -0.82 -3.70 -5.73
CA LEU A 307 -1.52 -2.51 -6.21
C LEU A 307 -1.87 -2.62 -7.70
N ALA A 308 -1.04 -3.29 -8.50
CA ALA A 308 -1.33 -3.54 -9.91
C ALA A 308 -2.51 -4.50 -10.14
N GLN A 309 -2.86 -5.32 -9.15
CA GLN A 309 -4.02 -6.22 -9.21
C GLN A 309 -5.32 -5.57 -8.72
N ASP A 310 -5.22 -4.40 -8.07
CA ASP A 310 -6.37 -3.67 -7.51
C ASP A 310 -6.56 -2.33 -8.28
N PRO A 311 -7.30 -2.32 -9.39
CA PRO A 311 -7.34 -1.20 -10.35
C PRO A 311 -7.95 0.08 -9.78
N TYR A 312 -8.59 0.04 -8.62
CA TYR A 312 -9.05 1.23 -7.90
C TYR A 312 -7.91 1.96 -7.19
N VAL A 313 -6.71 1.37 -7.07
CA VAL A 313 -5.51 2.08 -6.62
C VAL A 313 -4.81 2.70 -7.82
N GLN A 314 -4.87 4.03 -7.94
CA GLN A 314 -4.38 4.72 -9.13
C GLN A 314 -2.96 5.26 -9.00
N VAL A 315 -2.56 5.68 -7.79
CA VAL A 315 -1.26 6.30 -7.52
C VAL A 315 -0.67 5.68 -6.26
N ALA A 316 0.65 5.44 -6.28
CA ALA A 316 1.37 4.93 -5.13
C ALA A 316 2.72 5.66 -4.99
N ILE A 317 2.91 6.33 -3.86
CA ILE A 317 4.02 7.24 -3.60
C ILE A 317 4.92 6.66 -2.53
N TRP A 318 6.19 6.42 -2.87
CA TRP A 318 7.18 5.93 -1.90
C TRP A 318 7.66 7.05 -0.99
N PHE A 319 7.68 6.82 0.33
CA PHE A 319 8.11 7.77 1.36
C PHE A 319 9.40 7.33 2.04
N PRO A 320 10.40 8.23 2.14
CA PRO A 320 10.67 9.35 1.24
C PRO A 320 11.55 8.93 0.05
N LEU A 321 11.91 9.86 -0.84
CA LEU A 321 12.91 9.59 -1.88
C LEU A 321 14.29 9.32 -1.26
N GLN A 322 14.70 10.12 -0.27
CA GLN A 322 16.02 10.03 0.35
C GLN A 322 15.90 9.93 1.88
N ASP A 323 16.75 9.09 2.48
CA ASP A 323 16.85 8.96 3.94
C ASP A 323 17.11 10.31 4.60
N GLN A 324 16.36 10.62 5.66
CA GLN A 324 16.50 11.84 6.44
C GLN A 324 16.54 11.53 7.94
N GLY A 325 17.62 11.96 8.62
CA GLY A 325 17.72 11.79 10.06
C GLY A 325 17.57 10.34 10.52
N ALA A 326 16.54 10.07 11.31
CA ALA A 326 16.18 8.73 11.79
C ALA A 326 15.32 7.95 10.80
N ASP A 327 14.74 8.63 9.80
CA ASP A 327 13.98 7.97 8.74
C ASP A 327 14.92 7.40 7.68
N VAL A 328 14.97 6.07 7.64
CA VAL A 328 15.83 5.30 6.73
C VAL A 328 15.00 4.47 5.74
N SER A 329 13.84 4.98 5.37
CA SER A 329 12.90 4.33 4.44
C SER A 329 13.16 4.69 2.97
N GLY A 330 14.03 5.67 2.70
CA GLY A 330 14.29 6.21 1.37
C GLY A 330 14.76 5.18 0.33
N LEU A 331 14.62 5.52 -0.94
CA LEU A 331 15.24 4.82 -2.07
C LEU A 331 16.72 5.17 -2.19
N LEU A 332 17.07 6.37 -1.70
CA LEU A 332 18.45 6.86 -1.58
C LEU A 332 18.87 6.85 -0.12
N ARG A 333 20.13 6.50 0.14
CA ARG A 333 20.73 6.73 1.46
C ARG A 333 20.94 8.24 1.68
N ALA A 334 21.16 8.64 2.92
CA ALA A 334 21.40 10.04 3.28
C ALA A 334 22.58 10.69 2.50
N ASN A 335 23.53 9.91 2.01
CA ASN A 335 24.64 10.39 1.17
C ASN A 335 24.32 10.46 -0.33
N GLY A 336 23.06 10.23 -0.72
CA GLY A 336 22.60 10.24 -2.10
C GLY A 336 22.88 8.96 -2.89
N SER A 337 23.51 7.94 -2.30
CA SER A 337 23.73 6.68 -3.00
C SER A 337 22.45 5.83 -3.06
N HIS A 338 22.23 5.13 -4.17
CA HIS A 338 21.06 4.32 -4.40
C HIS A 338 21.03 3.06 -3.53
N LYS A 339 19.87 2.73 -2.95
CA LYS A 339 19.60 1.42 -2.35
C LYS A 339 19.13 0.43 -3.43
N PRO A 340 19.07 -0.88 -3.17
CA PRO A 340 18.48 -1.86 -4.10
C PRO A 340 17.04 -1.54 -4.49
N SER A 341 16.26 -0.94 -3.58
CA SER A 341 14.87 -0.49 -3.81
C SER A 341 14.75 0.60 -4.89
N PHE A 342 15.81 1.40 -5.13
CA PHE A 342 15.83 2.33 -6.26
C PHE A 342 15.74 1.59 -7.59
N ALA A 343 16.52 0.51 -7.76
CA ALA A 343 16.49 -0.28 -8.99
C ALA A 343 15.14 -1.03 -9.16
N ALA A 344 14.55 -1.50 -8.07
CA ALA A 344 13.22 -2.12 -8.08
C ALA A 344 12.13 -1.11 -8.53
N MET A 345 12.13 0.11 -7.96
CA MET A 345 11.23 1.18 -8.36
C MET A 345 11.42 1.56 -9.84
N GLN A 346 12.66 1.70 -10.28
CA GLN A 346 13.00 2.00 -11.68
C GLN A 346 12.48 0.91 -12.63
N ALA A 347 12.62 -0.35 -12.25
CA ALA A 347 12.12 -1.48 -13.03
C ALA A 347 10.59 -1.43 -13.17
N TYR A 348 9.87 -1.22 -12.04
CA TYR A 348 8.42 -1.08 -12.05
C TYR A 348 7.96 0.14 -12.89
N ALA A 349 8.57 1.30 -12.70
CA ALA A 349 8.20 2.50 -13.43
C ALA A 349 8.38 2.36 -14.96
N ARG A 350 9.36 1.56 -15.41
CA ARG A 350 9.64 1.35 -16.84
C ARG A 350 8.91 0.20 -17.48
N HIS A 351 8.64 -0.86 -16.73
CA HIS A 351 8.17 -2.13 -17.27
C HIS A 351 6.83 -2.58 -16.68
N GLY A 352 6.31 -1.85 -15.68
CA GLY A 352 5.14 -2.26 -14.89
C GLY A 352 5.45 -3.48 -14.02
N ASP A 353 4.39 -4.07 -13.49
CA ASP A 353 4.47 -5.28 -12.68
C ASP A 353 4.98 -6.48 -13.49
N GLN A 354 5.94 -7.20 -12.95
CA GLN A 354 6.57 -8.36 -13.58
C GLN A 354 6.38 -9.66 -12.78
N LEU A 355 5.76 -9.58 -11.60
CA LEU A 355 5.45 -10.76 -10.80
C LEU A 355 4.21 -11.46 -11.36
N THR A 356 4.12 -12.77 -11.15
CA THR A 356 3.05 -13.59 -11.74
C THR A 356 2.20 -14.32 -10.70
N GLU A 357 2.64 -14.33 -9.43
CA GLU A 357 1.87 -14.89 -8.33
C GLU A 357 0.65 -14.03 -8.03
N ALA A 358 -0.32 -14.59 -7.31
CA ALA A 358 -1.41 -13.79 -6.80
C ALA A 358 -0.94 -12.94 -5.59
N CYS A 359 -1.31 -11.65 -5.57
CA CYS A 359 -1.08 -10.82 -4.39
C CYS A 359 -1.77 -11.42 -3.17
N GLY A 360 -1.01 -11.55 -2.09
CA GLY A 360 -1.53 -12.14 -0.87
C GLY A 360 -1.78 -13.62 -0.99
N SER A 361 -1.03 -14.35 -1.83
CA SER A 361 -0.98 -15.80 -1.76
C SER A 361 -0.33 -16.19 -0.43
N PHE A 362 -1.14 -16.15 0.61
CA PHE A 362 -0.72 -16.47 1.98
C PHE A 362 -0.50 -17.96 2.07
N SER A 363 0.74 -18.38 1.94
CA SER A 363 1.13 -19.68 2.40
C SER A 363 1.32 -19.60 3.91
N GLY A 364 0.46 -20.27 4.65
CA GLY A 364 0.79 -20.59 6.04
C GLY A 364 2.08 -21.41 6.09
N PRO A 365 2.58 -21.74 7.29
CA PRO A 365 3.87 -22.38 7.48
C PRO A 365 4.10 -23.60 6.62
N ARG A 366 5.26 -23.72 6.00
CA ARG A 366 5.66 -24.97 5.33
C ARG A 366 5.78 -26.08 6.37
N ILE A 367 5.05 -27.17 6.19
CA ILE A 367 5.02 -28.32 7.10
C ILE A 367 5.89 -29.44 6.51
N ASP A 368 6.85 -29.94 7.30
CA ASP A 368 7.70 -31.07 6.98
C ASP A 368 7.41 -32.20 7.99
N VAL A 369 6.82 -33.30 7.51
CA VAL A 369 6.55 -34.51 8.33
C VAL A 369 7.70 -35.48 8.18
N SER A 370 8.55 -35.59 9.21
CA SER A 370 9.71 -36.51 9.18
C SER A 370 9.37 -37.92 9.67
N ALA A 371 8.31 -38.07 10.46
CA ALA A 371 7.76 -39.35 10.87
C ALA A 371 6.26 -39.21 11.22
N PRO A 372 5.44 -40.22 10.91
CA PRO A 372 5.74 -41.39 10.08
C PRO A 372 5.80 -41.04 8.59
N ALA A 373 6.35 -41.95 7.79
CA ALA A 373 6.23 -41.84 6.33
C ALA A 373 4.76 -42.07 5.91
N ASP A 374 4.35 -41.36 4.85
CA ASP A 374 3.02 -41.62 4.27
C ASP A 374 2.86 -43.06 3.83
N HIS A 375 1.67 -43.63 4.03
CA HIS A 375 1.32 -45.04 3.82
C HIS A 375 2.12 -46.05 4.65
N ALA A 376 2.85 -45.61 5.70
CA ALA A 376 3.57 -46.52 6.59
C ALA A 376 2.63 -47.43 7.37
N THR A 377 3.10 -48.64 7.66
CA THR A 377 2.37 -49.61 8.50
C THR A 377 3.04 -49.73 9.86
N TYR A 378 2.25 -49.57 10.92
CA TYR A 378 2.69 -49.63 12.31
C TYR A 378 1.96 -50.73 13.12
N SER A 379 2.68 -51.19 14.16
CA SER A 379 2.10 -51.99 15.22
C SER A 379 2.61 -51.44 16.54
N GLY A 380 1.73 -51.11 17.48
CA GLY A 380 2.08 -50.47 18.75
C GLY A 380 1.99 -48.93 18.72
N THR A 381 2.89 -48.25 19.44
CA THR A 381 2.93 -46.81 19.50
C THR A 381 3.49 -46.20 18.25
N LEU A 382 2.87 -45.11 17.78
CA LEU A 382 3.25 -44.37 16.58
C LEU A 382 4.16 -43.20 16.97
N PRO A 383 5.41 -43.15 16.49
CA PRO A 383 6.24 -41.97 16.60
C PRO A 383 5.82 -40.94 15.58
N ILE A 384 5.56 -39.70 16.02
CA ILE A 384 5.26 -38.56 15.15
C ILE A 384 6.32 -37.50 15.36
N SER A 385 6.87 -37.00 14.27
CA SER A 385 7.78 -35.88 14.23
C SER A 385 7.43 -35.02 13.06
N VAL A 386 7.07 -33.78 13.33
CA VAL A 386 6.72 -32.77 12.33
C VAL A 386 7.38 -31.45 12.71
N SER A 387 7.85 -30.72 11.72
CA SER A 387 8.32 -29.34 11.87
C SER A 387 7.54 -28.44 10.93
N ALA A 388 7.45 -27.17 11.32
CA ALA A 388 6.92 -26.11 10.46
C ALA A 388 7.87 -24.94 10.45
N ARG A 389 7.96 -24.25 9.31
CA ARG A 389 8.79 -23.07 9.11
C ARG A 389 8.01 -22.00 8.42
N ASP A 390 8.21 -20.77 8.88
CA ASP A 390 7.57 -19.59 8.33
C ASP A 390 8.45 -18.36 8.58
N PRO A 391 8.61 -17.44 7.63
CA PRO A 391 9.35 -16.19 7.83
C PRO A 391 8.81 -15.35 8.99
N GLU A 392 7.50 -15.38 9.20
CA GLU A 392 6.80 -14.64 10.25
C GLU A 392 6.78 -15.39 11.61
N GLY A 393 7.35 -16.58 11.64
CA GLY A 393 7.43 -17.43 12.82
C GLY A 393 6.17 -18.29 13.02
N VAL A 394 6.38 -19.50 13.54
CA VAL A 394 5.31 -20.46 13.75
C VAL A 394 4.69 -20.26 15.13
N GLY A 395 3.42 -19.94 15.18
CA GLY A 395 2.66 -19.74 16.42
C GLY A 395 2.09 -21.04 17.00
N ARG A 396 1.62 -21.96 16.14
CA ARG A 396 0.99 -23.22 16.56
C ARG A 396 1.20 -24.34 15.55
N ILE A 397 1.38 -25.56 16.05
CA ILE A 397 1.26 -26.80 15.26
C ILE A 397 0.23 -27.68 15.97
N THR A 398 -0.74 -28.20 15.23
CA THR A 398 -1.81 -29.06 15.69
C THR A 398 -1.67 -30.44 15.04
N LEU A 399 -1.86 -31.50 15.80
CA LEU A 399 -2.02 -32.88 15.34
C LEU A 399 -3.47 -33.33 15.54
N GLU A 400 -4.08 -33.78 14.47
CA GLU A 400 -5.34 -34.51 14.49
C GLU A 400 -5.16 -35.93 13.96
N ILE A 401 -5.86 -36.90 14.56
CA ILE A 401 -5.96 -38.27 14.06
C ILE A 401 -7.42 -38.60 13.79
N ASN A 402 -7.72 -38.94 12.55
CA ASN A 402 -9.09 -39.22 12.10
C ASN A 402 -10.08 -38.07 12.43
N GLY A 403 -9.63 -36.81 12.26
CA GLY A 403 -10.40 -35.61 12.55
C GLY A 403 -10.60 -35.30 14.04
N LYS A 404 -9.87 -35.96 14.92
CA LYS A 404 -9.90 -35.67 16.37
C LYS A 404 -8.59 -35.03 16.79
N LEU A 405 -8.69 -33.91 17.48
CA LEU A 405 -7.56 -33.21 18.07
C LEU A 405 -6.84 -34.11 19.07
N ILE A 406 -5.54 -34.29 18.85
CA ILE A 406 -4.65 -35.07 19.72
C ILE A 406 -3.77 -34.15 20.55
N ARG A 407 -3.17 -33.18 19.92
CA ARG A 407 -2.22 -32.27 20.54
C ARG A 407 -2.11 -30.94 19.82
N ASN A 408 -2.02 -29.87 20.61
CA ASN A 408 -1.56 -28.58 20.18
C ASN A 408 -0.16 -28.33 20.75
N TYR A 409 0.74 -27.91 19.90
CA TYR A 409 2.00 -27.29 20.28
C TYR A 409 1.84 -25.80 20.01
N THR A 410 1.92 -25.01 21.07
CA THR A 410 1.86 -23.54 20.99
C THR A 410 3.20 -22.99 21.39
N ASN A 411 3.79 -22.19 20.56
CA ASN A 411 5.00 -21.48 20.88
C ASN A 411 4.63 -20.15 21.54
N GLN A 412 4.69 -20.09 22.87
CA GLN A 412 4.37 -18.89 23.63
C GLN A 412 5.52 -17.87 23.64
N ALA A 413 6.75 -18.33 23.43
CA ALA A 413 7.87 -17.42 23.20
C ALA A 413 7.84 -16.97 21.75
N PHE A 414 8.07 -15.68 21.49
CA PHE A 414 8.44 -15.21 20.18
C PHE A 414 9.91 -15.59 19.96
N PRO A 415 10.23 -16.76 19.40
CA PRO A 415 11.62 -17.12 19.24
C PRO A 415 12.19 -16.33 18.09
N ARG A 416 13.42 -15.97 18.24
CA ARG A 416 14.28 -15.58 17.11
C ARG A 416 14.43 -16.72 16.07
N THR A 417 13.86 -17.90 16.35
CA THR A 417 13.83 -19.05 15.44
C THR A 417 12.50 -19.11 14.70
N LEU A 418 12.57 -19.11 13.40
CA LEU A 418 11.44 -19.15 12.47
C LEU A 418 10.84 -20.56 12.30
N ALA A 419 11.07 -21.47 13.24
CA ALA A 419 10.63 -22.86 13.15
C ALA A 419 9.99 -23.35 14.45
N GLY A 420 9.00 -24.21 14.30
CA GLY A 420 8.38 -24.97 15.39
C GLY A 420 8.45 -26.45 15.11
N ALA A 421 8.47 -27.29 16.16
CA ALA A 421 8.44 -28.73 16.00
C ALA A 421 7.46 -29.36 17.01
N LEU A 422 6.81 -30.44 16.57
CA LEU A 422 5.95 -31.27 17.42
C LEU A 422 6.44 -32.71 17.39
N HIS A 423 6.69 -33.26 18.56
CA HIS A 423 7.00 -34.68 18.75
C HIS A 423 5.92 -35.33 19.62
N TRP A 424 5.43 -36.47 19.20
CA TRP A 424 4.40 -37.21 19.90
C TRP A 424 4.60 -38.71 19.76
N HIS A 425 4.35 -39.44 20.84
CA HIS A 425 4.32 -40.89 20.88
C HIS A 425 3.01 -41.35 21.50
N GLY A 426 2.23 -42.17 20.81
CA GLY A 426 0.99 -42.64 21.36
C GLY A 426 0.19 -43.54 20.43
N ALA A 427 -0.94 -44.01 20.94
CA ALA A 427 -1.92 -44.80 20.19
C ALA A 427 -3.35 -44.23 20.30
N ALA A 428 -3.51 -43.05 20.90
CA ALA A 428 -4.82 -42.43 21.07
C ALA A 428 -5.49 -42.18 19.72
N HIS A 429 -6.75 -42.58 19.61
CA HIS A 429 -7.58 -42.44 18.40
C HIS A 429 -7.09 -43.18 17.16
N ILE A 430 -6.02 -44.00 17.24
CA ILE A 430 -5.60 -44.87 16.18
C ILE A 430 -6.52 -46.09 16.11
N ARG A 431 -7.05 -46.38 14.95
CA ARG A 431 -7.94 -47.52 14.67
C ARG A 431 -7.19 -48.62 13.92
N PRO A 432 -7.60 -49.89 14.04
CA PRO A 432 -7.11 -50.94 13.14
C PRO A 432 -7.34 -50.54 11.67
N GLY A 433 -6.37 -50.81 10.82
CA GLY A 433 -6.43 -50.44 9.40
C GLY A 433 -6.04 -49.02 9.12
N ARG A 434 -6.72 -48.34 8.19
CA ARG A 434 -6.40 -47.02 7.68
C ARG A 434 -6.70 -45.92 8.70
N ASN A 435 -5.74 -45.03 8.92
CA ASN A 435 -5.88 -43.80 9.72
C ASN A 435 -5.35 -42.63 8.90
N VAL A 436 -5.92 -41.44 9.13
CA VAL A 436 -5.48 -40.18 8.57
C VAL A 436 -4.91 -39.31 9.70
N LEU A 437 -3.69 -38.89 9.53
CA LEU A 437 -3.04 -37.94 10.41
C LEU A 437 -3.04 -36.58 9.69
N THR A 438 -3.59 -35.54 10.32
CA THR A 438 -3.64 -34.20 9.80
C THR A 438 -2.78 -33.29 10.68
N PHE A 439 -1.89 -32.58 10.06
CA PHE A 439 -1.03 -31.58 10.69
C PHE A 439 -1.47 -30.20 10.19
N ILE A 440 -1.76 -29.31 11.12
CA ILE A 440 -2.17 -27.93 10.85
C ILE A 440 -1.15 -27.03 11.51
N ALA A 441 -0.52 -26.16 10.74
CA ALA A 441 0.40 -25.16 11.26
C ALA A 441 -0.19 -23.76 11.05
N VAL A 442 -0.01 -22.90 12.05
CA VAL A 442 -0.47 -21.52 12.03
C VAL A 442 0.73 -20.64 12.34
N ASP A 443 0.99 -19.64 11.51
CA ASP A 443 2.02 -18.63 11.76
C ASP A 443 1.58 -17.62 12.83
N LYS A 444 2.39 -16.63 13.09
CA LYS A 444 2.06 -15.57 14.06
C LYS A 444 1.11 -14.51 13.49
N LEU A 445 0.94 -14.46 12.18
CA LEU A 445 -0.05 -13.65 11.48
C LEU A 445 -1.37 -14.38 11.26
N ARG A 446 -1.52 -15.61 11.84
CA ARG A 446 -2.71 -16.48 11.77
C ARG A 446 -2.95 -17.11 10.39
N ASN A 447 -2.01 -17.04 9.44
CA ASN A 447 -2.09 -17.83 8.23
C ASN A 447 -1.94 -19.31 8.55
N THR A 448 -2.66 -20.15 7.83
CA THR A 448 -2.76 -21.57 8.15
C THR A 448 -2.38 -22.42 6.96
N SER A 449 -1.57 -23.43 7.20
CA SER A 449 -1.34 -24.53 6.25
C SER A 449 -1.74 -25.86 6.87
N GLN A 450 -2.07 -26.82 6.01
CA GLN A 450 -2.47 -28.14 6.42
C GLN A 450 -1.84 -29.18 5.49
N THR A 451 -1.38 -30.29 6.06
CA THR A 451 -0.99 -31.49 5.32
C THR A 451 -1.55 -32.72 5.99
N SER A 452 -1.81 -33.75 5.22
CA SER A 452 -2.33 -35.02 5.74
C SER A 452 -1.55 -36.19 5.16
N ILE A 453 -1.31 -37.20 6.01
CA ILE A 453 -0.74 -38.49 5.60
C ILE A 453 -1.64 -39.60 6.02
N VAL A 454 -1.53 -40.70 5.34
CA VAL A 454 -2.24 -41.95 5.63
C VAL A 454 -1.28 -42.96 6.28
N ILE A 455 -1.72 -43.60 7.34
CA ILE A 455 -1.00 -44.75 7.95
C ILE A 455 -1.91 -45.93 8.11
N TYR A 456 -1.31 -47.10 8.24
CA TYR A 456 -2.01 -48.36 8.50
C TYR A 456 -1.56 -48.97 9.83
N HIS A 457 -2.51 -49.23 10.75
CA HIS A 457 -2.22 -49.85 12.03
C HIS A 457 -2.62 -51.31 12.03
N ARG A 458 -1.63 -52.21 12.28
CA ARG A 458 -1.85 -53.66 12.46
C ARG A 458 -2.06 -53.98 13.94
N MET A 459 -3.18 -54.61 14.28
CA MET A 459 -3.35 -55.18 15.63
C MET A 459 -2.41 -56.35 15.81
N HIS A 460 -1.70 -56.43 16.91
CA HIS A 460 -1.02 -57.63 17.34
C HIS A 460 -2.10 -58.71 17.52
N ARG A 461 -2.04 -59.77 16.75
CA ARG A 461 -2.80 -60.99 17.07
C ARG A 461 -2.20 -61.53 18.37
N GLY A 462 -2.84 -61.27 19.51
CA GLY A 462 -2.47 -61.92 20.79
C GLY A 462 -2.45 -63.42 20.60
N HIS A 463 -1.36 -64.08 20.94
CA HIS A 463 -1.30 -65.53 21.03
C HIS A 463 -2.43 -65.99 21.96
N ARG A 464 -3.47 -66.64 21.40
CA ARG A 464 -4.44 -67.41 22.19
C ARG A 464 -3.65 -68.54 22.84
N HIS A 465 -3.31 -68.41 24.11
CA HIS A 465 -2.91 -69.54 24.94
C HIS A 465 -4.04 -70.57 24.85
N LYS A 466 -3.83 -71.63 24.07
CA LYS A 466 -4.66 -72.86 24.17
C LYS A 466 -4.46 -73.38 25.56
N ARG A 467 -5.40 -73.15 26.46
CA ARG A 467 -5.54 -73.97 27.67
C ARG A 467 -5.85 -75.38 27.18
N ARG A 468 -4.89 -76.29 27.32
CA ARG A 468 -5.15 -77.74 27.24
C ARG A 468 -5.78 -78.09 28.60
N HIS A 469 -6.97 -78.69 28.56
CA HIS A 469 -7.57 -79.46 29.62
C HIS A 469 -6.97 -80.85 29.64
#